data_a471ea7a864bebe4791b39e93fa427c1
#
_entry.id   a471ea7a864bebe4791b39e93fa427c1
#
_cell.length_a   1.000
_cell.length_b   1.000
_cell.length_c   1.000
_cell.angle_alpha   90.00
_cell.angle_beta   90.00
_cell.angle_gamma   90.00
#
_symmetry.space_group_name_H-M   'P 1'
#
loop_
_entity.id
_entity.type
_entity.pdbx_description
1 polymer ?
#
loop_
_entity_poly.entity_id
_entity_poly.type
_entity_poly.pdbx_seq_one_letter_code
_entity_poly.pdbx_strand_id
1 'polypeptide(L)'
;IYEQLPKKIEIALIMHTQISAQEFLLEICNELKIKITGTSVIDIVNSLNQYLLEQYSNGRRVILLVDEAQNLSTKVLEQLRLLTNLETAQKKLLQIILIGQPELRDVLAKNNLSNLAQRITARYHLQPLSRLETGLYIDHRLKISGATTKIFDKKAKKEIFKFSSGIPRLINVICDRALLGAYGIGSTEINRELIIKANREIQGEIIPVRMKRWPLFVVSILMLSLITLLFNYNYLDLDTINKIMKKIFQVES
;
A
#
# COMPACT_ATOMS: atom_id res chain seq x y z
N ILE A 1 5.29 -10.04 14.47
CA ILE A 1 5.48 -9.29 15.74
C ILE A 1 4.96 -10.12 16.91
N TYR A 2 3.76 -10.72 16.86
CA TYR A 2 3.20 -11.52 17.95
C TYR A 2 4.11 -12.68 18.40
N GLU A 3 4.72 -13.39 17.46
CA GLU A 3 5.60 -14.53 17.74
C GLU A 3 6.94 -14.15 18.40
N GLN A 4 7.31 -12.88 18.35
CA GLN A 4 8.56 -12.37 18.90
C GLN A 4 8.41 -11.72 20.28
N LEU A 5 7.17 -11.62 20.77
CA LEU A 5 6.89 -11.01 22.06
C LEU A 5 7.11 -11.98 23.21
N PRO A 6 7.61 -11.50 24.36
CA PRO A 6 7.70 -12.33 25.54
C PRO A 6 6.34 -12.88 25.93
N LYS A 7 6.27 -14.17 26.34
CA LYS A 7 5.03 -14.85 26.76
C LYS A 7 4.29 -14.18 27.94
N LYS A 8 4.88 -13.15 28.55
CA LYS A 8 4.32 -12.35 29.64
C LYS A 8 3.57 -11.10 29.18
N ILE A 9 3.37 -10.92 27.87
CA ILE A 9 2.67 -9.75 27.33
C ILE A 9 1.38 -10.23 26.68
N GLU A 10 0.28 -9.61 27.06
CA GLU A 10 -1.03 -9.76 26.41
C GLU A 10 -1.36 -8.50 25.62
N ILE A 11 -1.95 -8.65 24.44
CA ILE A 11 -2.24 -7.54 23.54
C ILE A 11 -3.70 -7.58 23.16
N ALA A 12 -4.37 -6.44 23.36
CA ALA A 12 -5.63 -6.12 22.69
C ALA A 12 -5.33 -5.27 21.44
N LEU A 13 -5.71 -5.76 20.27
CA LEU A 13 -5.49 -5.06 18.99
C LEU A 13 -6.82 -4.53 18.44
N ILE A 14 -6.95 -3.22 18.39
CA ILE A 14 -8.13 -2.55 17.81
C ILE A 14 -7.78 -2.01 16.42
N MET A 15 -8.45 -2.56 15.41
CA MET A 15 -8.32 -2.13 14.01
C MET A 15 -9.55 -1.36 13.52
N HIS A 16 -10.69 -1.54 14.15
CA HIS A 16 -11.93 -0.83 13.83
C HIS A 16 -12.08 0.40 14.72
N THR A 17 -11.87 1.58 14.13
CA THR A 17 -11.82 2.84 14.90
C THR A 17 -13.08 3.71 14.74
N GLN A 18 -13.99 3.35 13.82
CA GLN A 18 -15.27 4.05 13.61
C GLN A 18 -16.40 3.43 14.46
N ILE A 19 -16.20 3.40 15.77
CA ILE A 19 -17.11 2.82 16.74
C ILE A 19 -17.40 3.81 17.86
N SER A 20 -18.48 3.58 18.60
CA SER A 20 -18.83 4.37 19.80
C SER A 20 -17.86 4.09 20.95
N ALA A 21 -17.86 4.96 21.96
CA ALA A 21 -16.99 4.78 23.13
C ALA A 21 -17.32 3.51 23.92
N GLN A 22 -18.59 3.09 23.97
CA GLN A 22 -18.99 1.85 24.61
C GLN A 22 -18.54 0.62 23.80
N GLU A 23 -18.76 0.62 22.49
CA GLU A 23 -18.29 -0.45 21.61
C GLU A 23 -16.77 -0.60 21.64
N PHE A 24 -16.04 0.51 21.74
CA PHE A 24 -14.59 0.50 21.89
C PHE A 24 -14.14 -0.24 23.16
N LEU A 25 -14.79 0.01 24.30
CA LEU A 25 -14.51 -0.67 25.55
C LEU A 25 -14.88 -2.17 25.49
N LEU A 26 -16.01 -2.49 24.86
CA LEU A 26 -16.42 -3.88 24.62
C LEU A 26 -15.41 -4.62 23.75
N GLU A 27 -14.90 -3.99 22.70
CA GLU A 27 -13.90 -4.58 21.82
C GLU A 27 -12.59 -4.89 22.55
N ILE A 28 -12.12 -3.97 23.43
CA ILE A 28 -10.95 -4.26 24.30
C ILE A 28 -11.20 -5.49 25.16
N CYS A 29 -12.39 -5.61 25.76
CA CYS A 29 -12.74 -6.75 26.59
C CYS A 29 -12.83 -8.05 25.79
N ASN A 30 -13.38 -8.00 24.57
CA ASN A 30 -13.44 -9.14 23.66
C ASN A 30 -12.05 -9.64 23.26
N GLU A 31 -11.15 -8.74 22.85
CA GLU A 31 -9.77 -9.06 22.49
C GLU A 31 -9.01 -9.71 23.66
N LEU A 32 -9.23 -9.24 24.89
CA LEU A 32 -8.65 -9.80 26.10
C LEU A 32 -9.43 -11.00 26.68
N LYS A 33 -10.55 -11.40 26.03
CA LYS A 33 -11.42 -12.50 26.46
C LYS A 33 -11.96 -12.31 27.87
N ILE A 34 -12.25 -11.07 28.25
CA ILE A 34 -12.80 -10.72 29.57
C ILE A 34 -14.29 -11.00 29.58
N LYS A 35 -14.76 -11.74 30.61
CA LYS A 35 -16.19 -11.90 30.87
C LYS A 35 -16.73 -10.64 31.54
N ILE A 36 -17.61 -9.94 30.87
CA ILE A 36 -18.21 -8.71 31.39
C ILE A 36 -19.42 -9.07 32.22
N THR A 37 -19.53 -8.50 33.43
CA THR A 37 -20.68 -8.61 34.32
C THR A 37 -21.43 -7.28 34.30
N GLY A 38 -22.57 -7.23 33.60
CA GLY A 38 -23.37 -6.04 33.43
C GLY A 38 -23.28 -5.43 32.02
N THR A 39 -24.02 -4.34 31.77
CA THR A 39 -24.14 -3.72 30.44
C THR A 39 -23.74 -2.25 30.41
N SER A 40 -23.49 -1.65 31.59
CA SER A 40 -23.11 -0.23 31.68
C SER A 40 -21.62 -0.03 31.37
N VAL A 41 -21.25 1.17 30.93
CA VAL A 41 -19.85 1.55 30.73
C VAL A 41 -19.03 1.35 32.01
N ILE A 42 -19.65 1.60 33.18
CA ILE A 42 -18.99 1.42 34.47
C ILE A 42 -18.69 -0.06 34.71
N ASP A 43 -19.63 -0.96 34.42
CA ASP A 43 -19.43 -2.41 34.57
C ASP A 43 -18.29 -2.92 33.68
N ILE A 44 -18.23 -2.42 32.43
CA ILE A 44 -17.18 -2.78 31.48
C ILE A 44 -15.80 -2.33 32.02
N VAL A 45 -15.70 -1.07 32.46
CA VAL A 45 -14.45 -0.52 32.99
C VAL A 45 -14.00 -1.25 34.27
N ASN A 46 -14.94 -1.60 35.16
CA ASN A 46 -14.66 -2.36 36.39
C ASN A 46 -14.16 -3.77 36.06
N SER A 47 -14.80 -4.47 35.12
CA SER A 47 -14.36 -5.78 34.65
C SER A 47 -12.95 -5.73 34.03
N LEU A 48 -12.69 -4.70 33.22
CA LEU A 48 -11.35 -4.47 32.65
C LEU A 48 -10.31 -4.20 33.76
N ASN A 49 -10.62 -3.34 34.73
CA ASN A 49 -9.71 -3.00 35.82
C ASN A 49 -9.37 -4.24 36.66
N GLN A 50 -10.38 -5.05 37.01
CA GLN A 50 -10.18 -6.30 37.74
C GLN A 50 -9.25 -7.25 36.99
N TYR A 51 -9.47 -7.42 35.70
CA TYR A 51 -8.62 -8.24 34.86
C TYR A 51 -7.18 -7.72 34.79
N LEU A 52 -6.99 -6.41 34.65
CA LEU A 52 -5.66 -5.82 34.62
C LEU A 52 -4.89 -6.01 35.94
N LEU A 53 -5.59 -5.90 37.07
CA LEU A 53 -5.01 -6.19 38.40
C LEU A 53 -4.59 -7.65 38.53
N GLU A 54 -5.42 -8.59 38.06
CA GLU A 54 -5.08 -10.02 38.04
C GLU A 54 -3.86 -10.31 37.15
N GLN A 55 -3.82 -9.75 35.93
CA GLN A 55 -2.64 -9.92 35.07
C GLN A 55 -1.38 -9.34 35.70
N TYR A 56 -1.48 -8.18 36.34
CA TYR A 56 -0.37 -7.56 37.03
C TYR A 56 0.14 -8.44 38.20
N SER A 57 -0.74 -9.03 39.01
CA SER A 57 -0.38 -9.95 40.09
C SER A 57 0.34 -11.21 39.60
N ASN A 58 -0.02 -11.67 38.39
CA ASN A 58 0.63 -12.79 37.69
C ASN A 58 1.92 -12.39 36.98
N GLY A 59 2.40 -11.16 37.14
CA GLY A 59 3.61 -10.65 36.51
C GLY A 59 3.50 -10.46 34.99
N ARG A 60 2.27 -10.38 34.45
CA ARG A 60 1.99 -10.13 33.05
C ARG A 60 1.72 -8.63 32.82
N ARG A 61 1.94 -8.19 31.58
CA ARG A 61 1.65 -6.83 31.13
C ARG A 61 0.59 -6.87 30.04
N VAL A 62 -0.31 -5.91 30.07
CA VAL A 62 -1.35 -5.75 29.04
C VAL A 62 -1.06 -4.50 28.22
N ILE A 63 -1.09 -4.66 26.89
CA ILE A 63 -0.88 -3.59 25.93
C ILE A 63 -2.15 -3.46 25.09
N LEU A 64 -2.69 -2.25 25.01
CA LEU A 64 -3.72 -1.87 24.06
C LEU A 64 -3.05 -1.21 22.86
N LEU A 65 -3.15 -1.84 21.71
CA LEU A 65 -2.63 -1.32 20.45
C LEU A 65 -3.82 -0.90 19.59
N VAL A 66 -3.86 0.37 19.21
CA VAL A 66 -4.92 0.93 18.36
C VAL A 66 -4.30 1.37 17.05
N ASP A 67 -4.71 0.74 15.96
CA ASP A 67 -4.29 1.13 14.61
C ASP A 67 -5.27 2.13 14.00
N GLU A 68 -4.82 2.90 13.01
CA GLU A 68 -5.58 3.98 12.36
C GLU A 68 -6.22 4.96 13.38
N ALA A 69 -5.50 5.26 14.46
CA ALA A 69 -5.98 6.04 15.60
C ALA A 69 -6.42 7.48 15.24
N GLN A 70 -6.01 8.04 14.08
CA GLN A 70 -6.50 9.33 13.59
C GLN A 70 -8.01 9.33 13.29
N ASN A 71 -8.62 8.15 13.11
CA ASN A 71 -10.06 8.00 12.83
C ASN A 71 -10.90 7.89 14.11
N LEU A 72 -10.29 7.86 15.29
CA LEU A 72 -11.00 7.79 16.56
C LEU A 72 -11.82 9.08 16.81
N SER A 73 -13.06 8.92 17.25
CA SER A 73 -13.86 10.06 17.70
C SER A 73 -13.30 10.68 18.99
N THR A 74 -13.56 11.96 19.19
CA THR A 74 -13.18 12.66 20.43
C THR A 74 -13.66 11.92 21.69
N LYS A 75 -14.87 11.35 21.64
CA LYS A 75 -15.43 10.58 22.77
C LYS A 75 -14.60 9.33 23.10
N VAL A 76 -14.13 8.61 22.09
CA VAL A 76 -13.25 7.44 22.27
C VAL A 76 -11.89 7.86 22.81
N LEU A 77 -11.32 8.97 22.32
CA LEU A 77 -10.05 9.52 22.83
C LEU A 77 -10.16 9.96 24.30
N GLU A 78 -11.31 10.46 24.72
CA GLU A 78 -11.58 10.74 26.14
C GLU A 78 -11.68 9.47 26.98
N GLN A 79 -12.29 8.41 26.45
CA GLN A 79 -12.28 7.09 27.13
C GLN A 79 -10.86 6.54 27.25
N LEU A 80 -10.05 6.64 26.22
CA LEU A 80 -8.64 6.28 26.27
C LEU A 80 -7.92 7.06 27.39
N ARG A 81 -8.18 8.36 27.54
CA ARG A 81 -7.64 9.17 28.64
C ARG A 81 -8.05 8.59 29.99
N LEU A 82 -9.30 8.17 30.17
CA LEU A 82 -9.76 7.55 31.42
C LEU A 82 -9.05 6.22 31.68
N LEU A 83 -8.86 5.39 30.65
CA LEU A 83 -8.14 4.14 30.76
C LEU A 83 -6.66 4.34 31.15
N THR A 84 -6.05 5.48 30.83
CA THR A 84 -4.68 5.78 31.30
C THR A 84 -4.60 5.99 32.82
N ASN A 85 -5.73 6.13 33.53
CA ASN A 85 -5.78 6.20 35.01
C ASN A 85 -5.81 4.81 35.67
N LEU A 86 -5.92 3.73 34.90
CA LEU A 86 -5.87 2.38 35.45
C LEU A 86 -4.43 2.06 35.86
N GLU A 87 -4.15 2.30 37.13
CA GLU A 87 -2.80 2.15 37.71
C GLU A 87 -2.88 1.70 39.17
N THR A 88 -1.80 1.08 39.62
CA THR A 88 -1.53 0.89 41.02
C THR A 88 -0.75 2.09 41.59
N ALA A 89 -0.55 2.18 42.88
CA ALA A 89 0.28 3.23 43.49
C ALA A 89 1.71 3.31 42.89
N GLN A 90 2.18 2.28 42.20
CA GLN A 90 3.55 2.18 41.70
C GLN A 90 3.68 2.05 40.17
N LYS A 91 2.69 1.52 39.46
CA LYS A 91 2.82 1.18 38.04
C LYS A 91 1.49 1.32 37.28
N LYS A 92 1.59 1.66 35.98
CA LYS A 92 0.49 1.57 35.03
C LYS A 92 0.12 0.12 34.77
N LEU A 93 -1.17 -0.19 34.82
CA LEU A 93 -1.71 -1.52 34.55
C LEU A 93 -1.88 -1.76 33.05
N LEU A 94 -2.22 -0.71 32.29
CA LEU A 94 -2.44 -0.75 30.86
C LEU A 94 -1.45 0.17 30.14
N GLN A 95 -0.72 -0.37 29.18
CA GLN A 95 0.10 0.42 28.26
C GLN A 95 -0.67 0.63 26.95
N ILE A 96 -0.82 1.88 26.52
CA ILE A 96 -1.57 2.21 25.29
C ILE A 96 -0.60 2.67 24.23
N ILE A 97 -0.70 2.09 23.04
CA ILE A 97 0.07 2.46 21.85
C ILE A 97 -0.92 2.86 20.77
N LEU A 98 -0.84 4.11 20.33
CA LEU A 98 -1.62 4.64 19.22
C LEU A 98 -0.76 4.67 17.97
N ILE A 99 -1.19 3.98 16.93
CA ILE A 99 -0.58 3.99 15.60
C ILE A 99 -1.55 4.74 14.68
N GLY A 100 -1.02 5.64 13.88
CA GLY A 100 -1.85 6.40 12.95
C GLY A 100 -1.05 7.26 12.00
N GLN A 101 -1.75 7.85 11.07
CA GLN A 101 -1.21 8.78 10.09
C GLN A 101 -0.80 10.11 10.77
N PRO A 102 -0.03 10.98 10.09
CA PRO A 102 0.43 12.25 10.66
C PRO A 102 -0.71 13.14 11.20
N GLU A 103 -1.92 13.00 10.67
CA GLU A 103 -3.15 13.71 11.07
C GLU A 103 -3.51 13.42 12.53
N LEU A 104 -3.08 12.30 13.10
CA LEU A 104 -3.25 12.00 14.52
C LEU A 104 -2.64 13.10 15.41
N ARG A 105 -1.56 13.75 14.97
CA ARG A 105 -0.97 14.86 15.71
C ARG A 105 -1.90 16.06 15.77
N ASP A 106 -2.59 16.36 14.68
CA ASP A 106 -3.53 17.50 14.60
C ASP A 106 -4.78 17.20 15.44
N VAL A 107 -5.22 15.94 15.43
CA VAL A 107 -6.34 15.49 16.30
C VAL A 107 -5.97 15.67 17.76
N LEU A 108 -4.78 15.21 18.19
CA LEU A 108 -4.32 15.30 19.57
C LEU A 108 -3.95 16.73 20.01
N ALA A 109 -3.71 17.65 19.09
CA ALA A 109 -3.41 19.04 19.37
C ALA A 109 -4.67 19.89 19.70
N LYS A 110 -5.88 19.34 19.53
CA LYS A 110 -7.11 20.04 19.85
C LYS A 110 -7.21 20.34 21.36
N ASN A 111 -7.69 21.52 21.71
CA ASN A 111 -7.76 22.00 23.10
C ASN A 111 -8.43 21.03 24.06
N ASN A 112 -9.52 20.38 23.64
CA ASN A 112 -10.27 19.42 24.44
C ASN A 112 -9.51 18.09 24.68
N LEU A 113 -8.44 17.81 23.95
CA LEU A 113 -7.60 16.60 24.09
C LEU A 113 -6.22 16.90 24.71
N SER A 114 -5.97 18.14 25.17
CA SER A 114 -4.69 18.54 25.78
C SER A 114 -4.28 17.63 26.94
N ASN A 115 -5.23 17.22 27.78
CA ASN A 115 -5.00 16.32 28.92
C ASN A 115 -4.55 14.90 28.47
N LEU A 116 -5.07 14.39 27.35
CA LEU A 116 -4.61 13.14 26.76
C LEU A 116 -3.21 13.33 26.16
N ALA A 117 -2.99 14.40 25.41
CA ALA A 117 -1.71 14.72 24.79
C ALA A 117 -0.56 14.81 25.81
N GLN A 118 -0.80 15.34 27.02
CA GLN A 118 0.16 15.41 28.13
C GLN A 118 0.51 14.04 28.71
N ARG A 119 -0.38 13.05 28.58
CA ARG A 119 -0.14 11.67 29.06
C ARG A 119 0.64 10.80 28.08
N ILE A 120 0.84 11.28 26.85
CA ILE A 120 1.67 10.59 25.85
C ILE A 120 3.12 10.85 26.16
N THR A 121 3.79 9.85 26.75
CA THR A 121 5.16 9.92 27.24
C THR A 121 6.21 9.77 26.13
N ALA A 122 5.84 9.10 25.02
CA ALA A 122 6.74 8.88 23.90
C ALA A 122 6.00 9.10 22.57
N ARG A 123 6.66 9.76 21.64
CA ARG A 123 6.16 9.97 20.27
C ARG A 123 7.27 9.62 19.30
N TYR A 124 6.92 8.83 18.31
CA TYR A 124 7.83 8.45 17.24
C TYR A 124 7.19 8.72 15.89
N HIS A 125 7.95 9.28 14.98
CA HIS A 125 7.52 9.51 13.60
C HIS A 125 8.38 8.68 12.66
N LEU A 126 7.76 7.70 12.01
CA LEU A 126 8.42 6.86 11.02
C LEU A 126 8.73 7.68 9.77
N GLN A 127 10.01 7.81 9.47
CA GLN A 127 10.45 8.45 8.23
C GLN A 127 10.40 7.45 7.08
N PRO A 128 10.20 7.92 5.84
CA PRO A 128 10.41 7.10 4.66
C PRO A 128 11.84 6.52 4.64
N LEU A 129 12.00 5.36 4.03
CA LEU A 129 13.31 4.74 3.85
C LEU A 129 14.22 5.63 2.99
N SER A 130 15.49 5.75 3.38
CA SER A 130 16.52 6.35 2.54
C SER A 130 16.75 5.49 1.28
N ARG A 131 17.48 6.04 0.31
CA ARG A 131 17.83 5.30 -0.92
C ARG A 131 18.58 3.99 -0.63
N LEU A 132 19.48 4.00 0.35
CA LEU A 132 20.23 2.81 0.74
C LEU A 132 19.29 1.78 1.38
N GLU A 133 18.48 2.20 2.34
CA GLU A 133 17.51 1.34 3.03
C GLU A 133 16.45 0.78 2.06
N THR A 134 15.99 1.57 1.08
CA THR A 134 15.11 1.07 0.00
C THR A 134 15.75 -0.10 -0.73
N GLY A 135 17.04 0.00 -1.07
CA GLY A 135 17.75 -1.09 -1.73
C GLY A 135 17.87 -2.34 -0.87
N LEU A 136 18.18 -2.17 0.42
CA LEU A 136 18.25 -3.27 1.39
C LEU A 136 16.87 -3.90 1.65
N TYR A 137 15.83 -3.08 1.73
CA TYR A 137 14.46 -3.52 1.90
C TYR A 137 14.01 -4.43 0.75
N ILE A 138 14.27 -4.04 -0.51
CA ILE A 138 13.95 -4.84 -1.70
C ILE A 138 14.69 -6.18 -1.64
N ASP A 139 16.00 -6.17 -1.35
CA ASP A 139 16.79 -7.40 -1.26
C ASP A 139 16.29 -8.33 -0.15
N HIS A 140 15.95 -7.77 1.00
CA HIS A 140 15.42 -8.53 2.13
C HIS A 140 14.07 -9.19 1.78
N ARG A 141 13.15 -8.44 1.17
CA ARG A 141 11.84 -8.98 0.74
C ARG A 141 12.00 -10.11 -0.26
N LEU A 142 12.86 -9.95 -1.26
CA LEU A 142 13.15 -11.00 -2.25
C LEU A 142 13.75 -12.25 -1.60
N LYS A 143 14.70 -12.07 -0.68
CA LYS A 143 15.33 -13.20 0.04
C LYS A 143 14.29 -13.99 0.85
N ILE A 144 13.36 -13.31 1.56
CA ILE A 144 12.27 -13.99 2.30
C ILE A 144 11.36 -14.75 1.35
N SER A 145 11.13 -14.23 0.13
CA SER A 145 10.33 -14.88 -0.92
C SER A 145 11.08 -16.01 -1.64
N GLY A 146 12.30 -16.36 -1.21
CA GLY A 146 13.07 -17.48 -1.78
C GLY A 146 13.96 -17.12 -2.97
N ALA A 147 14.13 -15.85 -3.32
CA ALA A 147 15.01 -15.47 -4.40
C ALA A 147 16.49 -15.72 -4.02
N THR A 148 17.18 -16.45 -4.87
CA THR A 148 18.62 -16.81 -4.72
C THR A 148 19.55 -15.88 -5.50
N THR A 149 19.01 -15.13 -6.45
CA THR A 149 19.76 -14.23 -7.34
C THR A 149 19.32 -12.78 -7.18
N LYS A 150 20.15 -11.85 -7.66
CA LYS A 150 19.81 -10.42 -7.71
C LYS A 150 18.89 -10.16 -8.90
N ILE A 151 17.61 -9.93 -8.60
CA ILE A 151 16.58 -9.67 -9.62
C ILE A 151 16.61 -8.21 -10.08
N PHE A 152 16.78 -7.25 -9.14
CA PHE A 152 16.80 -5.81 -9.46
C PHE A 152 18.23 -5.29 -9.55
N ASP A 153 18.57 -4.63 -10.65
CA ASP A 153 19.85 -3.96 -10.80
C ASP A 153 19.94 -2.67 -9.94
N LYS A 154 21.13 -2.09 -9.84
CA LYS A 154 21.35 -0.85 -9.06
C LYS A 154 20.57 0.35 -9.63
N LYS A 155 20.38 0.39 -10.98
CA LYS A 155 19.66 1.48 -11.64
C LYS A 155 18.15 1.36 -11.40
N ALA A 156 17.61 0.13 -11.44
CA ALA A 156 16.22 -0.16 -11.08
C ALA A 156 15.92 0.27 -9.65
N LYS A 157 16.73 -0.12 -8.66
CA LYS A 157 16.54 0.29 -7.25
C LYS A 157 16.59 1.80 -7.06
N LYS A 158 17.45 2.50 -7.81
CA LYS A 158 17.50 3.96 -7.80
C LYS A 158 16.18 4.57 -8.31
N GLU A 159 15.63 4.02 -9.38
CA GLU A 159 14.39 4.52 -9.97
C GLU A 159 13.17 4.18 -9.09
N ILE A 160 13.16 3.01 -8.45
CA ILE A 160 12.14 2.65 -7.45
C ILE A 160 12.13 3.67 -6.31
N PHE A 161 13.30 4.00 -5.75
CA PHE A 161 13.40 5.02 -4.70
C PHE A 161 12.85 6.38 -5.17
N LYS A 162 13.18 6.78 -6.41
CA LYS A 162 12.71 8.05 -6.98
C LYS A 162 11.17 8.13 -7.06
N PHE A 163 10.52 7.04 -7.49
CA PHE A 163 9.06 7.00 -7.63
C PHE A 163 8.33 6.76 -6.31
N SER A 164 8.91 5.98 -5.41
CA SER A 164 8.31 5.64 -4.11
C SER A 164 8.61 6.65 -3.02
N SER A 165 9.60 7.52 -3.20
CA SER A 165 10.15 8.40 -2.14
C SER A 165 10.49 7.64 -0.84
N GLY A 166 10.85 6.35 -0.94
CA GLY A 166 11.16 5.50 0.19
C GLY A 166 9.95 4.98 0.97
N ILE A 167 8.73 5.15 0.47
CA ILE A 167 7.52 4.65 1.13
C ILE A 167 7.36 3.14 0.84
N PRO A 168 7.40 2.25 1.87
CA PRO A 168 7.43 0.80 1.67
C PRO A 168 6.26 0.25 0.86
N ARG A 169 5.05 0.80 1.06
CA ARG A 169 3.86 0.40 0.30
C ARG A 169 4.04 0.66 -1.21
N LEU A 170 4.56 1.84 -1.57
CA LEU A 170 4.81 2.20 -2.97
C LEU A 170 5.97 1.38 -3.55
N ILE A 171 7.03 1.11 -2.77
CA ILE A 171 8.12 0.22 -3.18
C ILE A 171 7.55 -1.14 -3.57
N ASN A 172 6.70 -1.74 -2.74
CA ASN A 172 6.11 -3.05 -3.01
C ASN A 172 5.27 -3.02 -4.30
N VAL A 173 4.37 -2.05 -4.45
CA VAL A 173 3.51 -1.93 -5.64
C VAL A 173 4.34 -1.81 -6.93
N ILE A 174 5.40 -0.99 -6.92
CA ILE A 174 6.28 -0.81 -8.08
C ILE A 174 7.05 -2.10 -8.37
N CYS A 175 7.59 -2.76 -7.34
CA CYS A 175 8.31 -4.01 -7.49
C CYS A 175 7.42 -5.13 -8.04
N ASP A 176 6.22 -5.31 -7.49
CA ASP A 176 5.26 -6.30 -7.95
C ASP A 176 4.90 -6.11 -9.43
N ARG A 177 4.59 -4.87 -9.83
CA ARG A 177 4.26 -4.57 -11.22
C ARG A 177 5.45 -4.81 -12.14
N ALA A 178 6.68 -4.49 -11.70
CA ALA A 178 7.89 -4.73 -12.48
C ALA A 178 8.20 -6.23 -12.62
N LEU A 179 7.98 -7.02 -11.55
CA LEU A 179 8.13 -8.48 -11.58
C LEU A 179 7.15 -9.13 -12.56
N LEU A 180 5.88 -8.71 -12.54
CA LEU A 180 4.87 -9.17 -13.50
C LEU A 180 5.24 -8.80 -14.93
N GLY A 181 5.73 -7.58 -15.15
CA GLY A 181 6.21 -7.14 -16.45
C GLY A 181 7.41 -7.94 -16.96
N ALA A 182 8.38 -8.25 -16.09
CA ALA A 182 9.54 -9.07 -16.40
C ALA A 182 9.12 -10.50 -16.75
N TYR A 183 8.22 -11.10 -15.95
CA TYR A 183 7.67 -12.42 -16.23
C TYR A 183 7.00 -12.49 -17.60
N GLY A 184 6.19 -11.50 -17.96
CA GLY A 184 5.48 -11.45 -19.25
C GLY A 184 6.39 -11.37 -20.47
N ILE A 185 7.65 -10.91 -20.32
CA ILE A 185 8.65 -10.86 -21.40
C ILE A 185 9.76 -11.94 -21.25
N GLY A 186 9.63 -12.86 -20.28
CA GLY A 186 10.59 -13.92 -20.02
C GLY A 186 11.94 -13.42 -19.48
N SER A 187 12.01 -12.24 -18.85
CA SER A 187 13.24 -11.70 -18.27
C SER A 187 13.41 -12.11 -16.82
N THR A 188 14.61 -12.53 -16.44
CA THR A 188 14.99 -12.84 -15.05
C THR A 188 15.57 -11.65 -14.30
N GLU A 189 15.91 -10.58 -15.01
CA GLU A 189 16.47 -9.36 -14.44
C GLU A 189 15.57 -8.15 -14.72
N ILE A 190 15.47 -7.28 -13.73
CA ILE A 190 14.69 -6.05 -13.81
C ILE A 190 15.62 -4.85 -13.84
N ASN A 191 15.61 -4.18 -14.97
CA ASN A 191 16.38 -2.97 -15.24
C ASN A 191 15.54 -1.70 -15.02
N ARG A 192 16.19 -0.53 -15.20
CA ARG A 192 15.56 0.78 -15.07
C ARG A 192 14.32 0.95 -15.97
N GLU A 193 14.36 0.44 -17.20
CA GLU A 193 13.29 0.64 -18.19
C GLU A 193 12.00 -0.06 -17.77
N LEU A 194 12.12 -1.29 -17.24
CA LEU A 194 10.98 -2.02 -16.70
C LEU A 194 10.34 -1.29 -15.51
N ILE A 195 11.14 -0.65 -14.64
CA ILE A 195 10.60 0.15 -13.53
C ILE A 195 9.84 1.37 -14.03
N ILE A 196 10.37 2.08 -15.03
CA ILE A 196 9.66 3.24 -15.61
C ILE A 196 8.33 2.79 -16.24
N LYS A 197 8.33 1.67 -16.95
CA LYS A 197 7.12 1.09 -17.54
C LYS A 197 6.10 0.71 -16.47
N ALA A 198 6.55 -0.01 -15.44
CA ALA A 198 5.70 -0.40 -14.31
C ALA A 198 5.07 0.81 -13.61
N ASN A 199 5.85 1.86 -13.37
CA ASN A 199 5.33 3.06 -12.72
C ASN A 199 4.28 3.80 -13.57
N ARG A 200 4.47 3.89 -14.89
CA ARG A 200 3.46 4.47 -15.81
C ARG A 200 2.15 3.67 -15.79
N GLU A 201 2.24 2.35 -15.79
CA GLU A 201 1.05 1.48 -15.68
C GLU A 201 0.30 1.69 -14.35
N ILE A 202 1.03 1.88 -13.23
CA ILE A 202 0.44 2.17 -11.92
C ILE A 202 -0.27 3.53 -11.93
N GLN A 203 0.28 4.52 -12.63
CA GLN A 203 -0.31 5.86 -12.76
C GLN A 203 -1.51 5.91 -13.74
N GLY A 204 -1.85 4.79 -14.38
CA GLY A 204 -2.95 4.71 -15.35
C GLY A 204 -2.60 5.32 -16.71
N GLU A 205 -1.30 5.60 -16.97
CA GLU A 205 -0.87 6.00 -18.30
C GLU A 205 -1.00 4.80 -19.25
N ILE A 206 -1.92 4.89 -20.20
CA ILE A 206 -2.04 3.90 -21.27
C ILE A 206 -0.75 3.99 -22.09
N ILE A 207 0.11 2.98 -21.97
CA ILE A 207 1.31 2.87 -22.79
C ILE A 207 0.81 2.56 -24.21
N PRO A 208 0.93 3.47 -25.19
CA PRO A 208 0.54 3.14 -26.55
C PRO A 208 1.41 1.95 -26.99
N VAL A 209 0.75 0.83 -27.29
CA VAL A 209 1.44 -0.31 -27.93
C VAL A 209 2.00 0.23 -29.24
N ARG A 210 3.30 0.45 -29.27
CA ARG A 210 4.00 0.91 -30.47
C ARG A 210 3.97 -0.26 -31.46
N MET A 211 2.85 -0.38 -32.19
CA MET A 211 2.75 -1.33 -33.28
C MET A 211 3.94 -1.08 -34.22
N LYS A 212 4.80 -2.09 -34.35
CA LYS A 212 5.91 -2.06 -35.27
C LYS A 212 5.31 -1.80 -36.66
N ARG A 213 5.53 -0.61 -37.20
CA ARG A 213 5.01 -0.20 -38.54
C ARG A 213 5.63 -1.00 -39.69
N TRP A 214 6.49 -1.95 -39.41
CA TRP A 214 7.10 -2.84 -40.39
C TRP A 214 6.08 -3.56 -41.30
N PRO A 215 4.95 -4.15 -40.82
CA PRO A 215 4.03 -4.82 -41.73
C PRO A 215 3.43 -3.83 -42.76
N LEU A 216 3.24 -2.55 -42.42
CA LEU A 216 2.75 -1.55 -43.36
C LEU A 216 3.76 -1.25 -44.48
N PHE A 217 5.06 -1.21 -44.18
CA PHE A 217 6.14 -1.08 -45.16
C PHE A 217 6.22 -2.29 -46.08
N VAL A 218 6.11 -3.51 -45.54
CA VAL A 218 6.12 -4.73 -46.34
C VAL A 218 4.90 -4.80 -47.24
N VAL A 219 3.73 -4.47 -46.75
CA VAL A 219 2.50 -4.41 -47.58
C VAL A 219 2.61 -3.35 -48.67
N SER A 220 3.16 -2.16 -48.41
CA SER A 220 3.34 -1.12 -49.45
C SER A 220 4.34 -1.54 -50.53
N ILE A 221 5.44 -2.23 -50.15
CA ILE A 221 6.42 -2.76 -51.13
C ILE A 221 5.78 -3.86 -51.99
N LEU A 222 5.00 -4.78 -51.39
CA LEU A 222 4.30 -5.84 -52.13
C LEU A 222 3.27 -5.28 -53.07
N MET A 223 2.50 -4.23 -52.66
CA MET A 223 1.55 -3.54 -53.56
C MET A 223 2.25 -2.84 -54.70
N LEU A 224 3.38 -2.17 -54.43
CA LEU A 224 4.16 -1.50 -55.50
C LEU A 224 4.73 -2.51 -56.51
N SER A 225 5.23 -3.64 -55.99
CA SER A 225 5.74 -4.77 -56.82
C SER A 225 4.64 -5.40 -57.67
N LEU A 226 3.42 -5.53 -57.13
CA LEU A 226 2.27 -6.05 -57.87
C LEU A 226 1.80 -5.10 -58.96
N ILE A 227 1.79 -3.79 -58.69
CA ILE A 227 1.46 -2.76 -59.67
C ILE A 227 2.47 -2.72 -60.80
N THR A 228 3.79 -2.83 -60.50
CA THR A 228 4.82 -2.85 -61.52
C THR A 228 4.75 -4.13 -62.39
N LEU A 229 4.37 -5.25 -61.77
CA LEU A 229 4.19 -6.52 -62.47
C LEU A 229 2.99 -6.50 -63.43
N LEU A 230 1.87 -5.91 -62.97
CA LEU A 230 0.68 -5.72 -63.78
C LEU A 230 0.93 -4.73 -64.95
N PHE A 231 1.75 -3.70 -64.75
CA PHE A 231 2.17 -2.79 -65.79
C PHE A 231 3.08 -3.45 -66.86
N ASN A 232 4.00 -4.31 -66.45
CA ASN A 232 4.94 -5.00 -67.32
C ASN A 232 4.28 -6.12 -68.17
N TYR A 233 3.15 -6.66 -67.70
CA TYR A 233 2.39 -7.69 -68.43
C TYR A 233 1.26 -7.09 -69.34
N ASN A 234 1.23 -5.76 -69.59
CA ASN A 234 0.26 -5.10 -70.47
C ASN A 234 -1.23 -5.31 -70.10
N TYR A 235 -1.51 -5.66 -68.84
CA TYR A 235 -2.88 -5.87 -68.35
C TYR A 235 -3.59 -4.57 -67.93
N LEU A 236 -2.88 -3.46 -67.84
CA LEU A 236 -3.42 -2.15 -67.49
C LEU A 236 -3.00 -1.13 -68.58
N ASP A 237 -3.90 -0.89 -69.54
CA ASP A 237 -3.78 0.22 -70.48
C ASP A 237 -4.08 1.53 -69.76
N LEU A 238 -3.38 2.61 -70.10
CA LEU A 238 -3.54 3.97 -69.51
C LEU A 238 -4.98 4.48 -69.61
N ASP A 239 -5.73 4.06 -70.65
CA ASP A 239 -7.14 4.42 -70.82
C ASP A 239 -8.06 3.76 -69.77
N THR A 240 -7.73 2.56 -69.32
CA THR A 240 -8.47 1.85 -68.28
C THR A 240 -8.25 2.47 -66.89
N ILE A 241 -7.04 2.94 -66.57
CA ILE A 241 -6.73 3.67 -65.33
C ILE A 241 -7.45 5.02 -65.28
N ASN A 242 -7.44 5.77 -66.35
CA ASN A 242 -8.16 7.06 -66.45
C ASN A 242 -9.70 6.88 -66.31
N LYS A 243 -10.27 5.79 -66.80
CA LYS A 243 -11.67 5.45 -66.65
C LYS A 243 -12.08 5.10 -65.22
N ILE A 244 -11.20 4.38 -64.51
CA ILE A 244 -11.38 4.03 -63.07
C ILE A 244 -11.23 5.29 -62.20
N MET A 245 -10.24 6.12 -62.43
CA MET A 245 -10.02 7.37 -61.70
C MET A 245 -11.18 8.32 -61.87
N LYS A 246 -11.72 8.50 -63.08
CA LYS A 246 -12.93 9.30 -63.33
C LYS A 246 -14.16 8.77 -62.59
N LYS A 247 -14.28 7.46 -62.43
CA LYS A 247 -15.40 6.85 -61.72
C LYS A 247 -15.31 7.01 -60.19
N ILE A 248 -14.11 7.04 -59.62
CA ILE A 248 -13.86 7.27 -58.21
C ILE A 248 -14.09 8.74 -57.84
N PHE A 249 -13.67 9.68 -58.68
CA PHE A 249 -13.85 11.11 -58.41
C PHE A 249 -15.25 11.67 -58.76
N GLN A 250 -16.13 10.89 -59.43
CA GLN A 250 -17.53 11.26 -59.67
C GLN A 250 -18.52 10.83 -58.59
N VAL A 251 -18.06 10.15 -57.51
CA VAL A 251 -18.90 9.73 -56.36
C VAL A 251 -18.90 10.76 -55.23
N GLU A 252 -18.14 11.88 -55.38
CA GLU A 252 -18.10 12.97 -54.37
C GLU A 252 -18.64 14.30 -54.90
N SER A 253 -19.66 14.31 -55.79
CA SER A 253 -20.41 15.52 -56.10
C SER A 253 -21.92 15.30 -55.99
#